data_ec495cc04226a533164f8707c7d3fe90
#
_entry.id   ec495cc04226a533164f8707c7d3fe90
#
_cell.length_a   1.000
_cell.length_b   1.000
_cell.length_c   1.000
_cell.angle_alpha   90.00
_cell.angle_beta   90.00
_cell.angle_gamma   90.00
#
_symmetry.space_group_name_H-M   'P 1'
#
loop_
_entity.id
_entity.type
_entity.pdbx_description
1 polymer ?
#
loop_
_entity_poly.entity_id
_entity_poly.type
_entity_poly.pdbx_seq_one_letter_code
_entity_poly.pdbx_strand_id
1 'polypeptide(L)'
;MQITKQNWLATIINFAVTLFFLSIFIVKGGYNAAPALLMLVGLGYSVYALIKKPLLNLSKVDKYLIYSYLFYFVTFLLSLSINGGKMRDLDTASRVVFFVPVFLLLLKYPIKTCVLSYSIPLGSIISLCVALYDKFILNLRPEQNPRIMHIQGGDISMSLGIFSLIIALYAHQKKDVKLTTLSVIGGLCGIVGSLLSTARGGWVALPFLLVVILYIYRHSLSKRFFLTFFGIIVVASIGINQMPNNRIMERINVAQKDIQLYLDKNNGNTSLGARFEMWKSALEMAKEKPLFGWGIQGATEKRKLETKEKIVTGNIGKFTHAHNQYLDDLSKRGIIGLLALLAVLFIPLRAFMKKLNTTNDEVKLIATLGVAHILSVMIYGLSQGFLVHNSGTIFYFFLTIVFYAAIRTHQKAE
;
A
#
# COMPACT_ATOMS: atom_id res chain seq x y z
N MET A 1 -22.72 24.10 -25.00
CA MET A 1 -22.42 23.28 -23.80
C MET A 1 -21.46 24.11 -22.93
N GLN A 2 -21.99 24.93 -22.01
CA GLN A 2 -21.16 25.75 -21.12
C GLN A 2 -20.48 24.82 -20.12
N ILE A 3 -19.18 24.58 -20.28
CA ILE A 3 -18.33 23.94 -19.27
C ILE A 3 -18.19 24.99 -18.17
N THR A 4 -19.00 24.87 -17.11
CA THR A 4 -18.87 25.75 -15.94
C THR A 4 -17.47 25.57 -15.32
N LYS A 5 -16.89 26.63 -14.74
CA LYS A 5 -15.56 26.62 -14.09
C LYS A 5 -15.38 25.45 -13.08
N GLN A 6 -16.48 24.92 -12.57
CA GLN A 6 -16.53 23.81 -11.63
C GLN A 6 -16.27 22.43 -12.30
N ASN A 7 -16.56 22.28 -13.59
CA ASN A 7 -16.41 21.01 -14.30
C ASN A 7 -14.96 20.73 -14.74
N TRP A 8 -14.15 21.75 -15.05
CA TRP A 8 -12.79 21.53 -15.52
C TRP A 8 -11.85 21.02 -14.40
N LEU A 9 -12.00 21.54 -13.15
CA LEU A 9 -11.22 21.03 -12.01
C LEU A 9 -11.53 19.56 -11.72
N ALA A 10 -12.82 19.17 -11.71
CA ALA A 10 -13.20 17.78 -11.56
C ALA A 10 -12.61 16.91 -12.67
N THR A 11 -12.56 17.40 -13.91
CA THR A 11 -11.93 16.69 -15.04
C THR A 11 -10.44 16.50 -14.83
N ILE A 12 -9.71 17.55 -14.43
CA ILE A 12 -8.27 17.46 -14.13
C ILE A 12 -7.99 16.47 -13.01
N ILE A 13 -8.79 16.51 -11.94
CA ILE A 13 -8.63 15.59 -10.80
C ILE A 13 -8.83 14.13 -11.25
N ASN A 14 -9.90 13.86 -11.99
CA ASN A 14 -10.17 12.52 -12.51
C ASN A 14 -9.07 12.05 -13.47
N PHE A 15 -8.59 12.94 -14.34
CA PHE A 15 -7.45 12.66 -15.23
C PHE A 15 -6.17 12.37 -14.42
N ALA A 16 -5.86 13.17 -13.40
CA ALA A 16 -4.69 12.94 -12.55
C ALA A 16 -4.76 11.59 -11.82
N VAL A 17 -5.93 11.20 -11.30
CA VAL A 17 -6.12 9.88 -10.68
C VAL A 17 -5.95 8.75 -11.69
N THR A 18 -6.47 8.91 -12.92
CA THR A 18 -6.21 7.96 -14.02
C THR A 18 -4.71 7.86 -14.30
N LEU A 19 -4.04 9.01 -14.47
CA LEU A 19 -2.61 9.08 -14.74
C LEU A 19 -1.78 8.41 -13.64
N PHE A 20 -2.18 8.54 -12.37
CA PHE A 20 -1.52 7.87 -11.25
C PHE A 20 -1.43 6.36 -11.49
N PHE A 21 -2.57 5.70 -11.75
CA PHE A 21 -2.59 4.25 -11.94
C PHE A 21 -1.81 3.81 -13.19
N LEU A 22 -1.86 4.59 -14.27
CA LEU A 22 -1.18 4.23 -15.52
C LEU A 22 0.33 4.46 -15.46
N SER A 23 0.81 5.47 -14.71
CA SER A 23 2.21 5.88 -14.72
C SER A 23 3.10 5.17 -13.70
N ILE A 24 2.54 4.54 -12.65
CA ILE A 24 3.29 3.95 -11.52
C ILE A 24 4.48 3.12 -12.01
N PHE A 25 4.29 2.30 -13.03
CA PHE A 25 5.30 1.34 -13.49
C PHE A 25 6.04 1.78 -14.76
N ILE A 26 5.50 2.73 -15.54
CA ILE A 26 6.05 3.08 -16.86
C ILE A 26 7.35 3.88 -16.72
N VAL A 27 7.37 4.87 -15.81
CA VAL A 27 8.50 5.77 -15.65
C VAL A 27 9.04 5.75 -14.23
N LYS A 28 10.33 6.05 -14.09
CA LYS A 28 10.96 6.17 -12.76
C LYS A 28 10.28 7.28 -11.95
N GLY A 29 9.75 6.91 -10.79
CA GLY A 29 9.01 7.85 -9.96
C GLY A 29 7.63 8.24 -10.49
N GLY A 30 7.04 7.49 -11.42
CA GLY A 30 5.71 7.74 -12.00
C GLY A 30 4.60 7.84 -10.95
N TYR A 31 4.78 7.23 -9.80
CA TYR A 31 3.90 7.37 -8.64
C TYR A 31 3.89 8.78 -8.02
N ASN A 32 4.84 9.67 -8.36
CA ASN A 32 4.91 11.02 -7.82
C ASN A 32 4.12 12.05 -8.64
N ALA A 33 4.08 11.92 -9.97
CA ALA A 33 3.65 12.99 -10.87
C ALA A 33 2.22 13.47 -10.61
N ALA A 34 1.26 12.55 -10.61
CA ALA A 34 -0.14 12.88 -10.39
C ALA A 34 -0.43 13.36 -8.95
N PRO A 35 0.08 12.70 -7.88
CA PRO A 35 -0.04 13.24 -6.53
C PRO A 35 0.59 14.62 -6.36
N ALA A 36 1.77 14.89 -6.95
CA ALA A 36 2.40 16.21 -6.87
C ALA A 36 1.57 17.30 -7.55
N LEU A 37 1.00 17.00 -8.73
CA LEU A 37 0.06 17.92 -9.38
C LEU A 37 -1.14 18.22 -8.48
N LEU A 38 -1.76 17.18 -7.89
CA LEU A 38 -2.90 17.36 -6.99
C LEU A 38 -2.52 18.06 -5.68
N MET A 39 -1.28 17.90 -5.19
CA MET A 39 -0.77 18.66 -4.04
C MET A 39 -0.72 20.17 -4.36
N LEU A 40 -0.20 20.55 -5.52
CA LEU A 40 -0.17 21.96 -5.93
C LEU A 40 -1.58 22.56 -6.08
N VAL A 41 -2.49 21.84 -6.74
CA VAL A 41 -3.90 22.25 -6.90
C VAL A 41 -4.59 22.30 -5.54
N GLY A 42 -4.35 21.32 -4.66
CA GLY A 42 -4.91 21.25 -3.32
C GLY A 42 -4.43 22.37 -2.41
N LEU A 43 -3.14 22.75 -2.47
CA LEU A 43 -2.63 23.92 -1.77
C LEU A 43 -3.31 25.21 -2.26
N GLY A 44 -3.41 25.41 -3.57
CA GLY A 44 -4.13 26.56 -4.14
C GLY A 44 -5.60 26.60 -3.70
N TYR A 45 -6.28 25.44 -3.69
CA TYR A 45 -7.64 25.33 -3.17
C TYR A 45 -7.72 25.64 -1.67
N SER A 46 -6.76 25.20 -0.87
CA SER A 46 -6.73 25.45 0.58
C SER A 46 -6.56 26.95 0.87
N VAL A 47 -5.68 27.64 0.16
CA VAL A 47 -5.54 29.12 0.25
C VAL A 47 -6.85 29.81 -0.15
N TYR A 48 -7.46 29.41 -1.27
CA TYR A 48 -8.77 29.93 -1.68
C TYR A 48 -9.83 29.70 -0.58
N ALA A 49 -9.85 28.50 0.04
CA ALA A 49 -10.81 28.16 1.08
C ALA A 49 -10.60 28.99 2.38
N LEU A 50 -9.37 29.32 2.71
CA LEU A 50 -9.07 30.22 3.84
C LEU A 50 -9.59 31.65 3.59
N ILE A 51 -9.46 32.17 2.37
CA ILE A 51 -9.88 33.53 2.01
C ILE A 51 -11.41 33.63 1.87
N LYS A 52 -12.01 32.70 1.11
CA LYS A 52 -13.44 32.74 0.75
C LYS A 52 -14.34 32.00 1.75
N LYS A 53 -13.75 31.29 2.74
CA LYS A 53 -14.45 30.53 3.79
C LYS A 53 -15.64 29.70 3.24
N PRO A 54 -15.48 28.92 2.15
CA PRO A 54 -16.54 28.03 1.71
C PRO A 54 -16.84 27.05 2.85
N LEU A 55 -18.12 26.76 3.08
CA LEU A 55 -18.56 25.80 4.08
C LEU A 55 -18.02 24.40 3.76
N LEU A 56 -16.88 24.05 4.31
CA LEU A 56 -16.35 22.71 4.33
C LEU A 56 -16.95 22.00 5.56
N ASN A 57 -18.10 21.34 5.35
CA ASN A 57 -18.72 20.53 6.40
C ASN A 57 -17.90 19.25 6.62
N LEU A 58 -16.84 19.37 7.42
CA LEU A 58 -16.00 18.24 7.82
C LEU A 58 -16.71 17.41 8.89
N SER A 59 -16.96 16.14 8.59
CA SER A 59 -17.46 15.17 9.56
C SER A 59 -16.41 14.87 10.63
N LYS A 60 -16.84 14.24 11.73
CA LYS A 60 -15.89 13.77 12.78
C LYS A 60 -14.82 12.84 12.19
N VAL A 61 -15.20 11.97 11.26
CA VAL A 61 -14.26 11.01 10.63
C VAL A 61 -13.25 11.72 9.73
N ASP A 62 -13.69 12.76 8.97
CA ASP A 62 -12.80 13.58 8.14
C ASP A 62 -11.70 14.23 9.03
N LYS A 63 -12.10 14.78 10.19
CA LYS A 63 -11.17 15.38 11.15
C LYS A 63 -10.20 14.35 11.75
N TYR A 64 -10.69 13.15 12.10
CA TYR A 64 -9.82 12.08 12.62
C TYR A 64 -8.80 11.62 11.57
N LEU A 65 -9.19 11.55 10.30
CA LEU A 65 -8.27 11.21 9.22
C LEU A 65 -7.17 12.29 9.08
N ILE A 66 -7.55 13.57 9.07
CA ILE A 66 -6.59 14.69 9.03
C ILE A 66 -5.67 14.65 10.26
N TYR A 67 -6.22 14.48 11.46
CA TYR A 67 -5.42 14.44 12.68
C TYR A 67 -4.47 13.25 12.73
N SER A 68 -4.85 12.09 12.18
CA SER A 68 -3.96 10.94 12.12
C SER A 68 -2.76 11.21 11.19
N TYR A 69 -2.96 11.89 10.05
CA TYR A 69 -1.88 12.28 9.13
C TYR A 69 -0.93 13.29 9.78
N LEU A 70 -1.49 14.31 10.43
CA LEU A 70 -0.70 15.30 11.15
C LEU A 70 0.06 14.66 12.32
N PHE A 71 -0.60 13.81 13.11
CA PHE A 71 0.03 13.10 14.21
C PHE A 71 1.17 12.21 13.74
N TYR A 72 0.98 11.46 12.62
CA TYR A 72 2.03 10.65 12.02
C TYR A 72 3.26 11.51 11.68
N PHE A 73 3.09 12.66 11.04
CA PHE A 73 4.17 13.57 10.72
C PHE A 73 4.84 14.17 11.97
N VAL A 74 4.05 14.63 12.93
CA VAL A 74 4.54 15.24 14.17
C VAL A 74 5.46 14.28 14.93
N THR A 75 5.20 12.96 14.90
CA THR A 75 6.09 11.99 15.55
C THR A 75 7.48 11.92 14.91
N PHE A 76 7.62 12.22 13.61
CA PHE A 76 8.94 12.35 12.96
C PHE A 76 9.63 13.63 13.39
N LEU A 77 8.91 14.75 13.50
CA LEU A 77 9.47 16.02 14.02
C LEU A 77 9.97 15.86 15.45
N LEU A 78 9.16 15.25 16.33
CA LEU A 78 9.53 14.97 17.72
C LEU A 78 10.77 14.07 17.79
N SER A 79 10.79 13.00 17.01
CA SER A 79 11.94 12.09 16.97
C SER A 79 13.21 12.79 16.48
N LEU A 80 13.11 13.66 15.47
CA LEU A 80 14.22 14.47 14.98
C LEU A 80 14.72 15.45 16.02
N SER A 81 13.81 16.15 16.73
CA SER A 81 14.15 17.14 17.74
C SER A 81 14.81 16.53 18.97
N ILE A 82 14.38 15.32 19.38
CA ILE A 82 14.88 14.64 20.59
C ILE A 82 16.19 13.88 20.33
N ASN A 83 16.26 13.17 19.19
CA ASN A 83 17.36 12.27 18.90
C ASN A 83 18.41 12.88 17.93
N GLY A 84 18.18 14.11 17.44
CA GLY A 84 18.97 14.67 16.35
C GLY A 84 18.71 13.96 15.01
N GLY A 85 19.37 14.40 13.97
CA GLY A 85 19.24 13.85 12.63
C GLY A 85 19.35 14.93 11.57
N LYS A 86 19.01 14.59 10.33
CA LYS A 86 19.03 15.52 9.19
C LYS A 86 17.62 15.89 8.77
N MET A 87 17.38 17.12 8.33
CA MET A 87 16.09 17.55 7.79
C MET A 87 15.61 16.66 6.64
N ARG A 88 16.51 16.03 5.89
CA ARG A 88 16.20 15.03 4.87
C ARG A 88 15.44 13.81 5.42
N ASP A 89 15.59 13.51 6.70
CA ASP A 89 14.89 12.39 7.34
C ASP A 89 13.36 12.63 7.39
N LEU A 90 12.91 13.89 7.20
CA LEU A 90 11.51 14.28 7.12
C LEU A 90 10.93 14.19 5.69
N ASP A 91 11.74 13.97 4.64
CA ASP A 91 11.30 14.03 3.24
C ASP A 91 10.09 13.12 2.96
N THR A 92 10.17 11.85 3.38
CA THR A 92 9.07 10.91 3.17
C THR A 92 7.83 11.24 4.02
N ALA A 93 8.04 11.64 5.28
CA ALA A 93 6.96 11.95 6.21
C ALA A 93 6.24 13.27 5.87
N SER A 94 6.95 14.29 5.35
CA SER A 94 6.36 15.58 4.95
C SER A 94 5.29 15.41 3.85
N ARG A 95 5.44 14.43 2.97
CA ARG A 95 4.46 14.13 1.92
C ARG A 95 3.09 13.79 2.49
N VAL A 96 3.04 13.19 3.69
CA VAL A 96 1.78 12.84 4.36
C VAL A 96 0.97 14.11 4.69
N VAL A 97 1.64 15.17 5.13
CA VAL A 97 0.98 16.47 5.43
C VAL A 97 0.42 17.10 4.15
N PHE A 98 1.17 17.02 3.05
CA PHE A 98 0.70 17.56 1.77
C PHE A 98 -0.51 16.83 1.19
N PHE A 99 -0.84 15.62 1.68
CA PHE A 99 -2.10 14.98 1.31
C PHE A 99 -3.33 15.57 2.03
N VAL A 100 -3.18 16.36 3.09
CA VAL A 100 -4.30 17.05 3.74
C VAL A 100 -4.96 18.06 2.78
N PRO A 101 -4.24 19.00 2.13
CA PRO A 101 -4.79 19.85 1.08
C PRO A 101 -5.46 19.09 -0.07
N VAL A 102 -4.84 17.99 -0.51
CA VAL A 102 -5.43 17.12 -1.55
C VAL A 102 -6.75 16.53 -1.06
N PHE A 103 -6.81 16.06 0.17
CA PHE A 103 -8.03 15.52 0.75
C PHE A 103 -9.17 16.56 0.77
N LEU A 104 -8.89 17.80 1.22
CA LEU A 104 -9.87 18.89 1.20
C LEU A 104 -10.37 19.20 -0.23
N LEU A 105 -9.47 19.17 -1.21
CA LEU A 105 -9.82 19.34 -2.62
C LEU A 105 -10.75 18.21 -3.11
N LEU A 106 -10.42 16.94 -2.79
CA LEU A 106 -11.20 15.78 -3.22
C LEU A 106 -12.58 15.71 -2.55
N LEU A 107 -12.74 16.24 -1.34
CA LEU A 107 -14.06 16.37 -0.69
C LEU A 107 -14.98 17.35 -1.40
N LYS A 108 -14.43 18.30 -2.17
CA LYS A 108 -15.20 19.27 -2.96
C LYS A 108 -15.45 18.78 -4.38
N TYR A 109 -14.45 18.12 -4.98
CA TYR A 109 -14.48 17.67 -6.38
C TYR A 109 -14.32 16.15 -6.40
N PRO A 110 -15.44 15.41 -6.46
CA PRO A 110 -15.44 13.97 -6.31
C PRO A 110 -14.78 13.24 -7.48
N ILE A 111 -14.18 12.10 -7.15
CA ILE A 111 -13.68 11.15 -8.12
C ILE A 111 -14.85 10.28 -8.55
N LYS A 112 -15.02 10.12 -9.86
CA LYS A 112 -16.03 9.26 -10.44
C LYS A 112 -15.66 7.79 -10.26
N THR A 113 -16.63 6.96 -9.88
CA THR A 113 -16.43 5.51 -9.71
C THR A 113 -15.89 4.85 -10.98
N CYS A 114 -16.35 5.28 -12.17
CA CYS A 114 -15.86 4.76 -13.44
C CYS A 114 -14.36 5.01 -13.66
N VAL A 115 -13.81 6.13 -13.16
CA VAL A 115 -12.37 6.41 -13.23
C VAL A 115 -11.59 5.35 -12.48
N LEU A 116 -11.98 5.01 -11.26
CA LEU A 116 -11.35 3.95 -10.49
C LEU A 116 -11.52 2.59 -11.17
N SER A 117 -12.75 2.30 -11.63
CA SER A 117 -13.11 1.00 -12.21
C SER A 117 -12.36 0.67 -13.49
N TYR A 118 -11.98 1.66 -14.29
CA TYR A 118 -11.20 1.42 -15.52
C TYR A 118 -9.69 1.62 -15.32
N SER A 119 -9.27 2.64 -14.54
CA SER A 119 -7.84 2.96 -14.40
C SER A 119 -7.09 1.88 -13.61
N ILE A 120 -7.71 1.28 -12.60
CA ILE A 120 -7.07 0.25 -11.76
C ILE A 120 -6.76 -1.01 -12.58
N PRO A 121 -7.70 -1.64 -13.31
CA PRO A 121 -7.38 -2.79 -14.15
C PRO A 121 -6.37 -2.48 -15.25
N LEU A 122 -6.45 -1.30 -15.87
CA LEU A 122 -5.47 -0.88 -16.89
C LEU A 122 -4.07 -0.73 -16.29
N GLY A 123 -3.95 -0.07 -15.13
CA GLY A 123 -2.67 0.05 -14.42
C GLY A 123 -2.10 -1.31 -14.01
N SER A 124 -2.98 -2.25 -13.67
CA SER A 124 -2.60 -3.62 -13.35
C SER A 124 -2.07 -4.38 -14.57
N ILE A 125 -2.69 -4.23 -15.73
CA ILE A 125 -2.21 -4.80 -17.01
C ILE A 125 -0.83 -4.20 -17.36
N ILE A 126 -0.69 -2.87 -17.23
CA ILE A 126 0.58 -2.18 -17.48
C ILE A 126 1.69 -2.74 -16.57
N SER A 127 1.39 -3.05 -15.30
CA SER A 127 2.38 -3.61 -14.38
C SER A 127 2.98 -4.92 -14.90
N LEU A 128 2.17 -5.80 -15.48
CA LEU A 128 2.64 -7.05 -16.11
C LEU A 128 3.43 -6.76 -17.39
N CYS A 129 2.93 -5.88 -18.27
CA CYS A 129 3.64 -5.52 -19.50
C CYS A 129 5.05 -5.00 -19.19
N VAL A 130 5.17 -4.14 -18.17
CA VAL A 130 6.47 -3.60 -17.73
C VAL A 130 7.35 -4.72 -17.15
N ALA A 131 6.81 -5.59 -16.31
CA ALA A 131 7.57 -6.71 -15.74
C ALA A 131 8.08 -7.68 -16.82
N LEU A 132 7.28 -7.96 -17.85
CA LEU A 132 7.68 -8.78 -18.98
C LEU A 132 8.76 -8.08 -19.84
N TYR A 133 8.59 -6.79 -20.11
CA TYR A 133 9.60 -5.99 -20.81
C TYR A 133 10.94 -5.99 -20.07
N ASP A 134 10.92 -5.76 -18.75
CA ASP A 134 12.12 -5.76 -17.92
C ASP A 134 12.79 -7.13 -17.91
N LYS A 135 12.02 -8.21 -17.89
CA LYS A 135 12.52 -9.57 -17.90
C LYS A 135 13.13 -9.98 -19.24
N PHE A 136 12.41 -9.77 -20.34
CA PHE A 136 12.79 -10.32 -21.66
C PHE A 136 13.63 -9.36 -22.49
N ILE A 137 13.49 -8.06 -22.29
CA ILE A 137 14.24 -7.04 -23.06
C ILE A 137 15.43 -6.50 -22.26
N LEU A 138 15.20 -6.15 -20.97
CA LEU A 138 16.26 -5.59 -20.11
C LEU A 138 17.02 -6.66 -19.32
N ASN A 139 16.58 -7.92 -19.34
CA ASN A 139 17.19 -9.04 -18.60
C ASN A 139 17.34 -8.78 -17.09
N LEU A 140 16.40 -8.04 -16.49
CA LEU A 140 16.42 -7.72 -15.08
C LEU A 140 15.94 -8.88 -14.21
N ARG A 141 16.58 -9.02 -13.05
CA ARG A 141 16.17 -10.01 -12.02
C ARG A 141 16.43 -9.42 -10.64
N PRO A 142 15.39 -9.06 -9.89
CA PRO A 142 13.95 -9.16 -10.19
C PRO A 142 13.47 -8.01 -11.10
N GLU A 143 12.33 -8.23 -11.70
CA GLU A 143 11.68 -7.36 -12.66
C GLU A 143 11.14 -6.07 -11.98
N GLN A 144 10.89 -4.99 -12.76
CA GLN A 144 10.39 -3.66 -12.35
C GLN A 144 11.42 -2.78 -11.60
N ASN A 145 12.66 -3.23 -11.48
CA ASN A 145 13.69 -2.58 -10.67
C ASN A 145 14.10 -1.15 -11.12
N PRO A 146 14.27 -0.81 -12.42
CA PRO A 146 14.78 0.52 -12.77
C PRO A 146 13.82 1.66 -12.44
N ARG A 147 12.52 1.38 -12.35
CA ARG A 147 11.45 2.38 -12.19
C ARG A 147 10.95 2.48 -10.77
N ILE A 148 10.82 1.33 -10.12
CA ILE A 148 10.36 1.18 -8.75
C ILE A 148 11.08 0.00 -8.11
N MET A 149 11.49 0.11 -6.84
CA MET A 149 12.11 -1.00 -6.13
C MET A 149 11.24 -2.25 -6.25
N HIS A 150 11.81 -3.37 -6.67
CA HIS A 150 11.06 -4.59 -7.03
C HIS A 150 10.11 -5.10 -5.95
N ILE A 151 10.47 -4.98 -4.66
CA ILE A 151 9.57 -5.38 -3.56
C ILE A 151 8.35 -4.46 -3.52
N GLN A 152 8.55 -3.15 -3.59
CA GLN A 152 7.46 -2.18 -3.61
C GLN A 152 6.61 -2.33 -4.88
N GLY A 153 7.25 -2.51 -6.02
CA GLY A 153 6.58 -2.73 -7.30
C GLY A 153 5.70 -3.98 -7.28
N GLY A 154 6.23 -5.08 -6.73
CA GLY A 154 5.48 -6.33 -6.62
C GLY A 154 4.30 -6.27 -5.65
N ASP A 155 4.46 -5.59 -4.50
CA ASP A 155 3.39 -5.39 -3.54
C ASP A 155 2.29 -4.47 -4.12
N ILE A 156 2.67 -3.39 -4.82
CA ILE A 156 1.73 -2.50 -5.51
C ILE A 156 1.02 -3.24 -6.66
N SER A 157 1.74 -4.02 -7.47
CA SER A 157 1.16 -4.85 -8.54
C SER A 157 0.12 -5.83 -7.99
N MET A 158 0.42 -6.50 -6.86
CA MET A 158 -0.53 -7.37 -6.16
C MET A 158 -1.77 -6.60 -5.72
N SER A 159 -1.58 -5.41 -5.12
CA SER A 159 -2.72 -4.57 -4.69
C SER A 159 -3.62 -4.21 -5.87
N LEU A 160 -3.05 -3.78 -7.01
CA LEU A 160 -3.83 -3.47 -8.22
C LEU A 160 -4.55 -4.71 -8.78
N GLY A 161 -3.91 -5.89 -8.72
CA GLY A 161 -4.54 -7.16 -9.08
C GLY A 161 -5.75 -7.48 -8.22
N ILE A 162 -5.61 -7.37 -6.90
CA ILE A 162 -6.70 -7.60 -5.94
C ILE A 162 -7.83 -6.57 -6.13
N PHE A 163 -7.50 -5.29 -6.32
CA PHE A 163 -8.49 -4.25 -6.58
C PHE A 163 -9.26 -4.54 -7.89
N SER A 164 -8.56 -5.02 -8.92
CA SER A 164 -9.19 -5.43 -10.18
C SER A 164 -10.17 -6.58 -9.97
N LEU A 165 -9.84 -7.58 -9.14
CA LEU A 165 -10.77 -8.67 -8.82
C LEU A 165 -12.01 -8.18 -8.05
N ILE A 166 -11.86 -7.20 -7.16
CA ILE A 166 -12.99 -6.56 -6.48
C ILE A 166 -13.90 -5.85 -7.48
N ILE A 167 -13.30 -5.11 -8.44
CA ILE A 167 -14.04 -4.45 -9.52
C ILE A 167 -14.74 -5.48 -10.42
N ALA A 168 -14.10 -6.62 -10.70
CA ALA A 168 -14.71 -7.71 -11.46
C ALA A 168 -15.99 -8.25 -10.80
N LEU A 169 -15.97 -8.43 -9.48
CA LEU A 169 -17.16 -8.84 -8.73
C LEU A 169 -18.30 -7.82 -8.81
N TYR A 170 -17.97 -6.54 -8.65
CA TYR A 170 -18.94 -5.45 -8.80
C TYR A 170 -19.52 -5.37 -10.22
N ALA A 171 -18.66 -5.42 -11.24
CA ALA A 171 -19.09 -5.35 -12.64
C ALA A 171 -19.95 -6.57 -13.04
N HIS A 172 -19.61 -7.75 -12.54
CA HIS A 172 -20.41 -8.96 -12.73
C HIS A 172 -21.83 -8.82 -12.15
N GLN A 173 -21.96 -8.25 -10.94
CA GLN A 173 -23.28 -7.97 -10.35
C GLN A 173 -24.09 -6.97 -11.19
N LYS A 174 -23.41 -5.98 -11.80
CA LYS A 174 -24.02 -5.00 -12.72
C LYS A 174 -24.27 -5.55 -14.13
N LYS A 175 -23.90 -6.80 -14.40
CA LYS A 175 -23.97 -7.45 -15.73
C LYS A 175 -23.16 -6.71 -16.81
N ASP A 176 -22.15 -5.94 -16.41
CA ASP A 176 -21.23 -5.27 -17.33
C ASP A 176 -20.11 -6.26 -17.71
N VAL A 177 -20.35 -6.97 -18.82
CA VAL A 177 -19.43 -8.01 -19.33
C VAL A 177 -18.07 -7.39 -19.71
N LYS A 178 -18.04 -6.19 -20.30
CA LYS A 178 -16.81 -5.55 -20.75
C LYS A 178 -15.90 -5.20 -19.56
N LEU A 179 -16.47 -4.55 -18.56
CA LEU A 179 -15.73 -4.19 -17.35
C LEU A 179 -15.34 -5.43 -16.56
N THR A 180 -16.20 -6.45 -16.50
CA THR A 180 -15.88 -7.73 -15.83
C THR A 180 -14.67 -8.40 -16.49
N THR A 181 -14.67 -8.52 -17.80
CA THR A 181 -13.54 -9.13 -18.56
C THR A 181 -12.24 -8.35 -18.36
N LEU A 182 -12.29 -7.01 -18.54
CA LEU A 182 -11.13 -6.15 -18.31
C LEU A 182 -10.57 -6.33 -16.90
N SER A 183 -11.44 -6.39 -15.90
CA SER A 183 -11.05 -6.45 -14.49
C SER A 183 -10.52 -7.83 -14.10
N VAL A 184 -11.04 -8.92 -14.68
CA VAL A 184 -10.47 -10.27 -14.50
C VAL A 184 -9.06 -10.34 -15.11
N ILE A 185 -8.89 -9.84 -16.34
CA ILE A 185 -7.57 -9.76 -16.98
C ILE A 185 -6.62 -8.92 -16.12
N GLY A 186 -7.04 -7.73 -15.66
CA GLY A 186 -6.26 -6.89 -14.76
C GLY A 186 -5.89 -7.60 -13.46
N GLY A 187 -6.82 -8.36 -12.89
CA GLY A 187 -6.57 -9.16 -11.68
C GLY A 187 -5.46 -10.18 -11.86
N LEU A 188 -5.52 -10.96 -12.93
CA LEU A 188 -4.50 -11.94 -13.28
C LEU A 188 -3.15 -11.28 -13.59
N CYS A 189 -3.17 -10.18 -14.36
CA CYS A 189 -1.97 -9.44 -14.71
C CYS A 189 -1.24 -8.92 -13.46
N GLY A 190 -1.95 -8.32 -12.50
CA GLY A 190 -1.35 -7.79 -11.27
C GLY A 190 -0.74 -8.89 -10.40
N ILE A 191 -1.42 -10.04 -10.28
CA ILE A 191 -0.89 -11.20 -9.55
C ILE A 191 0.38 -11.73 -10.22
N VAL A 192 0.37 -11.95 -11.55
CA VAL A 192 1.53 -12.44 -12.29
C VAL A 192 2.69 -11.44 -12.23
N GLY A 193 2.43 -10.13 -12.39
CA GLY A 193 3.45 -9.08 -12.25
C GLY A 193 4.11 -9.08 -10.86
N SER A 194 3.31 -9.31 -9.80
CA SER A 194 3.84 -9.47 -8.44
C SER A 194 4.70 -10.73 -8.29
N LEU A 195 4.27 -11.85 -8.85
CA LEU A 195 5.05 -13.10 -8.83
C LEU A 195 6.41 -12.93 -9.53
N LEU A 196 6.45 -12.25 -10.67
CA LEU A 196 7.69 -11.97 -11.40
C LEU A 196 8.64 -11.08 -10.58
N SER A 197 8.14 -10.11 -9.82
CA SER A 197 8.95 -9.24 -8.97
C SER A 197 9.59 -9.94 -7.78
N THR A 198 9.18 -11.18 -7.47
CA THR A 198 9.61 -11.96 -6.29
C THR A 198 9.29 -11.33 -4.93
N ALA A 199 8.36 -10.38 -4.87
CA ALA A 199 7.91 -9.73 -3.64
C ALA A 199 7.01 -10.68 -2.81
N ARG A 200 7.57 -11.31 -1.77
CA ARG A 200 6.86 -12.31 -0.94
C ARG A 200 5.70 -11.70 -0.14
N GLY A 201 5.76 -10.40 0.19
CA GLY A 201 4.69 -9.69 0.89
C GLY A 201 3.34 -9.80 0.18
N GLY A 202 3.33 -9.57 -1.14
CA GLY A 202 2.16 -9.71 -1.98
C GLY A 202 1.58 -11.12 -2.00
N TRP A 203 2.45 -12.14 -2.01
CA TRP A 203 2.01 -13.55 -2.03
C TRP A 203 1.28 -13.96 -0.75
N VAL A 204 1.75 -13.49 0.40
CA VAL A 204 1.11 -13.75 1.69
C VAL A 204 -0.22 -12.99 1.80
N ALA A 205 -0.27 -11.77 1.26
CA ALA A 205 -1.48 -10.95 1.30
C ALA A 205 -2.63 -11.53 0.46
N LEU A 206 -2.33 -12.14 -0.70
CA LEU A 206 -3.33 -12.62 -1.65
C LEU A 206 -4.36 -13.58 -1.02
N PRO A 207 -3.98 -14.73 -0.43
CA PRO A 207 -4.97 -15.68 0.12
C PRO A 207 -5.81 -15.06 1.25
N PHE A 208 -5.19 -14.26 2.12
CA PHE A 208 -5.89 -13.59 3.20
C PHE A 208 -6.94 -12.59 2.66
N LEU A 209 -6.56 -11.76 1.69
CA LEU A 209 -7.45 -10.77 1.11
C LEU A 209 -8.56 -11.41 0.28
N LEU A 210 -8.29 -12.51 -0.43
CA LEU A 210 -9.33 -13.27 -1.13
C LEU A 210 -10.39 -13.78 -0.15
N VAL A 211 -10.00 -14.32 1.01
CA VAL A 211 -10.95 -14.74 2.04
C VAL A 211 -11.80 -13.57 2.53
N VAL A 212 -11.18 -12.41 2.81
CA VAL A 212 -11.90 -11.20 3.25
C VAL A 212 -12.88 -10.73 2.18
N ILE A 213 -12.48 -10.68 0.91
CA ILE A 213 -13.33 -10.26 -0.22
C ILE A 213 -14.50 -11.22 -0.40
N LEU A 214 -14.26 -12.53 -0.40
CA LEU A 214 -15.30 -13.54 -0.51
C LEU A 214 -16.28 -13.45 0.66
N TYR A 215 -15.80 -13.18 1.87
CA TYR A 215 -16.66 -12.94 3.02
C TYR A 215 -17.55 -11.71 2.87
N ILE A 216 -17.01 -10.58 2.36
CA ILE A 216 -17.78 -9.35 2.10
C ILE A 216 -18.88 -9.59 1.05
N TYR A 217 -18.57 -10.35 0.00
CA TYR A 217 -19.49 -10.62 -1.10
C TYR A 217 -20.29 -11.93 -0.96
N ARG A 218 -20.15 -12.67 0.16
CA ARG A 218 -20.73 -14.03 0.33
C ARG A 218 -22.22 -14.14 0.05
N HIS A 219 -22.99 -13.10 0.36
CA HIS A 219 -24.45 -13.10 0.10
C HIS A 219 -24.83 -12.80 -1.35
N SER A 220 -23.88 -12.26 -2.12
CA SER A 220 -24.07 -11.90 -3.53
C SER A 220 -23.50 -12.94 -4.49
N LEU A 221 -22.76 -13.92 -3.98
CA LEU A 221 -22.10 -14.95 -4.79
C LEU A 221 -22.86 -16.28 -4.70
N SER A 222 -23.03 -16.94 -5.85
CA SER A 222 -23.72 -18.25 -5.89
C SER A 222 -22.81 -19.37 -5.34
N LYS A 223 -23.45 -20.45 -4.85
CA LYS A 223 -22.69 -21.65 -4.44
C LYS A 223 -21.83 -22.20 -5.59
N ARG A 224 -22.29 -22.10 -6.84
CA ARG A 224 -21.53 -22.51 -8.03
C ARG A 224 -20.27 -21.69 -8.20
N PHE A 225 -20.31 -20.38 -7.93
CA PHE A 225 -19.13 -19.50 -7.97
C PHE A 225 -18.06 -19.98 -6.98
N PHE A 226 -18.45 -20.27 -5.73
CA PHE A 226 -17.49 -20.78 -4.73
C PHE A 226 -16.86 -22.10 -5.16
N LEU A 227 -17.67 -23.06 -5.64
CA LEU A 227 -17.16 -24.35 -6.12
C LEU A 227 -16.18 -24.18 -7.29
N THR A 228 -16.52 -23.34 -8.26
CA THR A 228 -15.64 -23.07 -9.40
C THR A 228 -14.35 -22.37 -8.95
N PHE A 229 -14.45 -21.37 -8.09
CA PHE A 229 -13.31 -20.63 -7.57
C PHE A 229 -12.32 -21.53 -6.80
N PHE A 230 -12.84 -22.34 -5.86
CA PHE A 230 -12.00 -23.29 -5.13
C PHE A 230 -11.47 -24.40 -6.04
N GLY A 231 -12.27 -24.87 -7.00
CA GLY A 231 -11.81 -25.82 -8.01
C GLY A 231 -10.64 -25.30 -8.82
N ILE A 232 -10.68 -24.04 -9.27
CA ILE A 232 -9.57 -23.40 -9.98
C ILE A 232 -8.31 -23.31 -9.10
N ILE A 233 -8.45 -22.95 -7.81
CA ILE A 233 -7.32 -22.89 -6.87
C ILE A 233 -6.69 -24.27 -6.71
N VAL A 234 -7.48 -25.32 -6.54
CA VAL A 234 -6.98 -26.71 -6.41
C VAL A 234 -6.23 -27.12 -7.68
N VAL A 235 -6.83 -26.92 -8.86
CA VAL A 235 -6.20 -27.26 -10.14
C VAL A 235 -4.91 -26.47 -10.35
N ALA A 236 -4.94 -25.16 -10.07
CA ALA A 236 -3.73 -24.33 -10.16
C ALA A 236 -2.62 -24.79 -9.19
N SER A 237 -2.99 -25.18 -7.96
CA SER A 237 -2.04 -25.67 -6.96
C SER A 237 -1.40 -27.01 -7.39
N ILE A 238 -2.21 -27.91 -7.98
CA ILE A 238 -1.71 -29.17 -8.55
C ILE A 238 -0.79 -28.87 -9.74
N GLY A 239 -1.22 -28.01 -10.66
CA GLY A 239 -0.41 -27.63 -11.83
C GLY A 239 0.93 -26.99 -11.44
N ILE A 240 0.94 -26.11 -10.45
CA ILE A 240 2.17 -25.49 -9.92
C ILE A 240 3.11 -26.56 -9.35
N ASN A 241 2.58 -27.53 -8.61
CA ASN A 241 3.41 -28.62 -8.05
C ASN A 241 4.02 -29.55 -9.10
N GLN A 242 3.39 -29.70 -10.25
CA GLN A 242 3.86 -30.52 -11.35
C GLN A 242 4.90 -29.81 -12.24
N MET A 243 5.10 -28.51 -12.09
CA MET A 243 6.06 -27.77 -12.92
C MET A 243 7.50 -28.12 -12.57
N PRO A 244 8.30 -28.57 -13.55
CA PRO A 244 9.74 -28.70 -13.34
C PRO A 244 10.34 -27.32 -13.04
N ASN A 245 11.30 -27.25 -12.14
CA ASN A 245 11.94 -26.00 -11.67
C ASN A 245 10.96 -25.00 -11.03
N ASN A 246 10.07 -25.51 -10.17
CA ASN A 246 9.07 -24.69 -9.48
C ASN A 246 9.72 -23.67 -8.52
N ARG A 247 9.89 -22.43 -8.98
CA ARG A 247 10.49 -21.34 -8.21
C ARG A 247 9.74 -21.04 -6.90
N ILE A 248 8.43 -21.30 -6.85
CA ILE A 248 7.64 -21.09 -5.64
C ILE A 248 8.04 -22.12 -4.57
N MET A 249 8.12 -23.40 -4.96
CA MET A 249 8.53 -24.48 -4.06
C MET A 249 9.99 -24.31 -3.63
N GLU A 250 10.88 -23.95 -4.55
CA GLU A 250 12.27 -23.61 -4.21
C GLU A 250 12.35 -22.50 -3.15
N ARG A 251 11.53 -21.43 -3.29
CA ARG A 251 11.49 -20.33 -2.31
C ARG A 251 10.92 -20.76 -0.94
N ILE A 252 9.97 -21.67 -0.92
CA ILE A 252 9.44 -22.26 0.33
C ILE A 252 10.54 -23.08 1.00
N ASN A 253 11.22 -23.95 0.25
CA ASN A 253 12.30 -24.79 0.77
C ASN A 253 13.47 -23.95 1.31
N VAL A 254 13.85 -22.87 0.58
CA VAL A 254 14.86 -21.92 1.07
C VAL A 254 14.41 -21.25 2.36
N ALA A 255 13.14 -20.83 2.46
CA ALA A 255 12.64 -20.23 3.69
C ALA A 255 12.63 -21.20 4.88
N GLN A 256 12.24 -22.46 4.66
CA GLN A 256 12.30 -23.51 5.71
C GLN A 256 13.74 -23.75 6.16
N LYS A 257 14.68 -23.87 5.21
CA LYS A 257 16.10 -24.02 5.51
C LYS A 257 16.68 -22.83 6.28
N ASP A 258 16.31 -21.60 5.90
CA ASP A 258 16.72 -20.38 6.60
C ASP A 258 16.26 -20.39 8.07
N ILE A 259 14.99 -20.81 8.31
CA ILE A 259 14.44 -20.93 9.66
C ILE A 259 15.19 -21.98 10.48
N GLN A 260 15.42 -23.18 9.91
CA GLN A 260 16.15 -24.24 10.59
C GLN A 260 17.58 -23.80 10.94
N LEU A 261 18.29 -23.19 9.97
CA LEU A 261 19.64 -22.68 10.21
C LEU A 261 19.68 -21.61 11.31
N TYR A 262 18.64 -20.81 11.45
CA TYR A 262 18.55 -19.83 12.52
C TYR A 262 18.26 -20.49 13.86
N LEU A 263 17.31 -21.44 13.93
CA LEU A 263 16.94 -22.12 15.17
C LEU A 263 18.06 -23.02 15.69
N ASP A 264 18.72 -23.78 14.80
CA ASP A 264 19.72 -24.78 15.20
C ASP A 264 21.11 -24.16 15.40
N LYS A 265 21.48 -23.16 14.61
CA LYS A 265 22.84 -22.59 14.54
C LYS A 265 22.93 -21.11 14.81
N ASN A 266 21.79 -20.46 15.13
CA ASN A 266 21.67 -19.00 15.29
C ASN A 266 22.27 -18.22 14.10
N ASN A 267 22.05 -18.71 12.86
CA ASN A 267 22.66 -18.14 11.67
C ASN A 267 21.88 -16.92 11.15
N GLY A 268 22.29 -15.71 11.54
CA GLY A 268 21.73 -14.44 11.09
C GLY A 268 22.16 -14.00 9.68
N ASN A 269 22.95 -14.79 8.92
CA ASN A 269 23.41 -14.38 7.59
C ASN A 269 22.49 -14.83 6.45
N THR A 270 21.45 -15.62 6.73
CA THR A 270 20.44 -15.96 5.74
C THR A 270 19.41 -14.82 5.55
N SER A 271 18.58 -14.93 4.54
CA SER A 271 17.57 -13.89 4.26
C SER A 271 16.55 -13.71 5.40
N LEU A 272 16.07 -14.82 6.01
CA LEU A 272 15.15 -14.77 7.14
C LEU A 272 15.90 -14.58 8.46
N GLY A 273 17.07 -15.21 8.64
CA GLY A 273 17.91 -15.03 9.83
C GLY A 273 18.28 -13.56 10.07
N ALA A 274 18.66 -12.84 9.00
CA ALA A 274 18.93 -11.39 9.08
C ALA A 274 17.70 -10.58 9.53
N ARG A 275 16.48 -10.98 9.12
CA ARG A 275 15.25 -10.33 9.60
C ARG A 275 15.01 -10.60 11.08
N PHE A 276 15.18 -11.82 11.54
CA PHE A 276 15.04 -12.14 12.96
C PHE A 276 16.03 -11.36 13.83
N GLU A 277 17.29 -11.23 13.38
CA GLU A 277 18.28 -10.40 14.07
C GLU A 277 17.91 -8.91 14.05
N MET A 278 17.42 -8.38 12.92
CA MET A 278 16.92 -7.01 12.86
C MET A 278 15.70 -6.76 13.77
N TRP A 279 14.80 -7.74 13.90
CA TRP A 279 13.64 -7.65 14.79
C TRP A 279 14.07 -7.71 16.26
N LYS A 280 15.02 -8.60 16.61
CA LYS A 280 15.61 -8.66 17.95
C LYS A 280 16.26 -7.31 18.29
N SER A 281 17.12 -6.79 17.43
CA SER A 281 17.76 -5.48 17.59
C SER A 281 16.72 -4.35 17.77
N ALA A 282 15.65 -4.35 16.97
CA ALA A 282 14.61 -3.33 17.07
C ALA A 282 13.84 -3.40 18.41
N LEU A 283 13.59 -4.61 18.94
CA LEU A 283 12.95 -4.80 20.25
C LEU A 283 13.86 -4.36 21.40
N GLU A 284 15.16 -4.66 21.35
CA GLU A 284 16.11 -4.19 22.38
C GLU A 284 16.21 -2.65 22.35
N MET A 285 16.29 -2.03 21.15
CA MET A 285 16.25 -0.58 21.02
C MET A 285 14.97 0.03 21.64
N ALA A 286 13.81 -0.64 21.45
CA ALA A 286 12.55 -0.19 22.03
C ALA A 286 12.52 -0.29 23.55
N LYS A 287 13.16 -1.30 24.16
CA LYS A 287 13.31 -1.41 25.62
C LYS A 287 14.17 -0.28 26.19
N GLU A 288 15.28 0.06 25.51
CA GLU A 288 16.19 1.10 25.94
C GLU A 288 15.57 2.53 25.85
N LYS A 289 14.79 2.80 24.76
CA LYS A 289 14.13 4.10 24.54
C LYS A 289 12.66 3.92 24.15
N PRO A 290 11.76 3.56 25.08
CA PRO A 290 10.41 3.12 24.78
C PRO A 290 9.49 4.21 24.23
N LEU A 291 9.63 5.47 24.65
CA LEU A 291 8.69 6.54 24.31
C LEU A 291 8.95 7.15 22.93
N PHE A 292 10.16 7.57 22.65
CA PHE A 292 10.55 8.34 21.46
C PHE A 292 11.51 7.60 20.53
N GLY A 293 11.95 6.40 20.91
CA GLY A 293 12.91 5.60 20.14
C GLY A 293 14.29 6.23 19.99
N TRP A 294 15.07 5.72 19.03
CA TRP A 294 16.46 6.10 18.78
C TRP A 294 16.63 7.12 17.64
N GLY A 295 15.55 7.53 16.98
CA GLY A 295 15.62 8.29 15.74
C GLY A 295 16.10 7.44 14.55
N ILE A 296 15.99 8.00 13.34
CA ILE A 296 16.35 7.27 12.10
C ILE A 296 17.85 6.96 12.06
N GLN A 297 18.69 7.95 12.38
CA GLN A 297 20.13 7.80 12.34
C GLN A 297 20.64 6.99 13.53
N GLY A 298 20.17 7.28 14.74
CA GLY A 298 20.56 6.57 15.96
C GLY A 298 20.25 5.08 15.89
N ALA A 299 19.09 4.68 15.37
CA ALA A 299 18.75 3.27 15.17
C ALA A 299 19.66 2.57 14.15
N THR A 300 20.11 3.30 13.11
CA THR A 300 21.04 2.76 12.12
C THR A 300 22.44 2.58 12.72
N GLU A 301 22.92 3.55 13.51
CA GLU A 301 24.22 3.50 14.18
C GLU A 301 24.25 2.42 15.27
N LYS A 302 23.19 2.31 16.08
CA LYS A 302 23.05 1.26 17.09
C LYS A 302 23.15 -0.13 16.45
N ARG A 303 22.47 -0.35 15.33
CA ARG A 303 22.51 -1.64 14.60
C ARG A 303 23.90 -1.95 14.05
N LYS A 304 24.65 -0.92 13.58
CA LYS A 304 26.06 -1.07 13.18
C LYS A 304 26.94 -1.47 14.36
N LEU A 305 26.73 -0.83 15.52
CA LEU A 305 27.47 -1.13 16.75
C LEU A 305 27.22 -2.57 17.22
N GLU A 306 25.95 -2.98 17.32
CA GLU A 306 25.56 -4.35 17.67
C GLU A 306 26.18 -5.41 16.75
N THR A 307 26.26 -5.09 15.43
CA THR A 307 26.94 -5.96 14.47
C THR A 307 28.44 -6.04 14.73
N LYS A 308 29.09 -4.90 15.03
CA LYS A 308 30.53 -4.84 15.32
C LYS A 308 30.89 -5.55 16.63
N GLU A 309 30.06 -5.39 17.65
CA GLU A 309 30.21 -6.01 18.97
C GLU A 309 29.75 -7.47 19.01
N LYS A 310 29.26 -8.03 17.91
CA LYS A 310 28.73 -9.40 17.77
C LYS A 310 27.58 -9.70 18.74
N ILE A 311 26.80 -8.69 19.12
CA ILE A 311 25.55 -8.86 19.91
C ILE A 311 24.50 -9.55 19.05
N VAL A 312 24.53 -9.34 17.73
CA VAL A 312 23.71 -10.01 16.71
C VAL A 312 24.59 -10.90 15.83
N THR A 313 24.00 -12.00 15.35
CA THR A 313 24.78 -13.04 14.64
C THR A 313 24.93 -12.79 13.15
N GLY A 314 24.20 -11.86 12.58
CA GLY A 314 24.25 -11.52 11.16
C GLY A 314 24.80 -10.10 10.89
N ASN A 315 25.25 -9.86 9.66
CA ASN A 315 25.69 -8.52 9.25
C ASN A 315 24.48 -7.62 8.95
N ILE A 316 23.75 -7.25 10.02
CA ILE A 316 22.56 -6.41 9.92
C ILE A 316 22.88 -4.89 9.91
N GLY A 317 24.09 -4.48 10.23
CA GLY A 317 24.53 -3.08 10.25
C GLY A 317 24.46 -2.36 8.90
N LYS A 318 24.35 -3.11 7.80
CA LYS A 318 24.14 -2.57 6.44
C LYS A 318 22.70 -2.11 6.17
N PHE A 319 21.73 -2.51 6.99
CA PHE A 319 20.31 -2.20 6.78
C PHE A 319 19.91 -0.95 7.57
N THR A 320 19.15 -0.05 6.93
CA THR A 320 18.65 1.18 7.53
C THR A 320 17.27 1.03 8.18
N HIS A 321 16.62 -0.12 8.01
CA HIS A 321 15.28 -0.43 8.54
C HIS A 321 15.17 -1.91 8.91
N ALA A 322 14.21 -2.22 9.78
CA ALA A 322 14.03 -3.55 10.35
C ALA A 322 13.33 -4.58 9.43
N HIS A 323 13.00 -4.24 8.18
CA HIS A 323 12.14 -5.06 7.31
C HIS A 323 10.85 -5.55 7.97
N ASN A 324 10.33 -4.75 8.89
CA ASN A 324 9.04 -4.85 9.55
C ASN A 324 8.64 -3.43 9.93
N GLN A 325 7.55 -2.91 9.36
CA GLN A 325 7.14 -1.51 9.54
C GLN A 325 6.86 -1.19 11.02
N TYR A 326 6.25 -2.13 11.73
CA TYR A 326 5.84 -1.92 13.13
C TYR A 326 7.06 -1.83 14.06
N LEU A 327 7.99 -2.76 13.92
CA LEU A 327 9.23 -2.79 14.71
C LEU A 327 10.18 -1.66 14.32
N ASP A 328 10.19 -1.28 13.04
CA ASP A 328 10.98 -0.15 12.57
C ASP A 328 10.51 1.16 13.20
N ASP A 329 9.18 1.39 13.20
CA ASP A 329 8.60 2.57 13.83
C ASP A 329 8.78 2.57 15.35
N LEU A 330 8.62 1.41 15.98
CA LEU A 330 8.84 1.24 17.41
C LEU A 330 10.29 1.55 17.81
N SER A 331 11.27 1.05 17.08
CA SER A 331 12.69 1.28 17.40
C SER A 331 13.14 2.71 17.13
N LYS A 332 12.60 3.36 16.09
CA LYS A 332 13.00 4.71 15.67
C LYS A 332 12.23 5.82 16.37
N ARG A 333 10.94 5.62 16.64
CA ARG A 333 10.02 6.64 17.17
C ARG A 333 9.30 6.23 18.44
N GLY A 334 9.65 5.07 19.00
CA GLY A 334 9.07 4.53 20.20
C GLY A 334 7.58 4.18 20.07
N ILE A 335 6.92 4.03 21.21
CA ILE A 335 5.48 3.73 21.28
C ILE A 335 4.63 4.84 20.65
N ILE A 336 5.07 6.10 20.74
CA ILE A 336 4.36 7.24 20.15
C ILE A 336 4.35 7.13 18.62
N GLY A 337 5.48 6.74 18.00
CA GLY A 337 5.54 6.47 16.57
C GLY A 337 4.70 5.27 16.14
N LEU A 338 4.73 4.20 16.92
CA LEU A 338 3.89 3.02 16.68
C LEU A 338 2.39 3.36 16.78
N LEU A 339 1.98 4.13 17.79
CA LEU A 339 0.58 4.58 17.93
C LEU A 339 0.14 5.46 16.75
N ALA A 340 1.03 6.33 16.25
CA ALA A 340 0.75 7.13 15.07
C ALA A 340 0.62 6.27 13.80
N LEU A 341 1.47 5.26 13.63
CA LEU A 341 1.32 4.26 12.55
C LEU A 341 -0.03 3.53 12.65
N LEU A 342 -0.37 3.03 13.84
CA LEU A 342 -1.65 2.35 14.06
C LEU A 342 -2.83 3.27 13.80
N ALA A 343 -2.76 4.54 14.17
CA ALA A 343 -3.81 5.52 13.90
C ALA A 343 -4.05 5.71 12.39
N VAL A 344 -3.00 5.90 11.59
CA VAL A 344 -3.16 6.05 10.14
C VAL A 344 -3.67 4.78 9.47
N LEU A 345 -3.46 3.59 10.07
CA LEU A 345 -3.99 2.31 9.56
C LEU A 345 -5.44 2.07 10.00
N PHE A 346 -5.73 2.15 11.30
CA PHE A 346 -7.02 1.71 11.85
C PHE A 346 -8.15 2.75 11.70
N ILE A 347 -7.84 4.06 11.69
CA ILE A 347 -8.87 5.09 11.51
C ILE A 347 -9.54 4.95 10.12
N PRO A 348 -8.79 4.93 8.99
CA PRO A 348 -9.43 4.74 7.69
C PRO A 348 -10.00 3.33 7.52
N LEU A 349 -9.36 2.28 8.05
CA LEU A 349 -9.92 0.92 8.00
C LEU A 349 -11.32 0.86 8.61
N ARG A 350 -11.48 1.40 9.82
CA ARG A 350 -12.79 1.47 10.48
C ARG A 350 -13.81 2.29 9.67
N ALA A 351 -13.36 3.38 9.04
CA ALA A 351 -14.23 4.20 8.20
C ALA A 351 -14.75 3.42 6.99
N PHE A 352 -13.90 2.66 6.30
CA PHE A 352 -14.28 1.80 5.18
C PHE A 352 -15.18 0.64 5.64
N MET A 353 -14.82 -0.06 6.72
CA MET A 353 -15.60 -1.19 7.23
C MET A 353 -17.04 -0.82 7.54
N LYS A 354 -17.28 0.39 8.10
CA LYS A 354 -18.64 0.89 8.38
C LYS A 354 -19.50 1.07 7.11
N LYS A 355 -18.88 1.09 5.92
CA LYS A 355 -19.57 1.29 4.65
C LYS A 355 -19.76 0.01 3.83
N LEU A 356 -19.32 -1.13 4.33
CA LEU A 356 -19.48 -2.41 3.64
C LEU A 356 -20.94 -2.90 3.58
N ASN A 357 -21.76 -2.55 4.57
CA ASN A 357 -23.15 -2.97 4.69
C ASN A 357 -24.15 -1.96 4.08
N THR A 358 -23.70 -1.15 3.12
CA THR A 358 -24.57 -0.21 2.39
C THR A 358 -25.35 -0.90 1.27
N THR A 359 -26.50 -0.34 0.90
CA THR A 359 -27.29 -0.74 -0.27
C THR A 359 -26.75 -0.12 -1.58
N ASN A 360 -25.93 0.92 -1.48
CA ASN A 360 -25.31 1.57 -2.62
C ASN A 360 -24.10 0.77 -3.07
N ASP A 361 -24.20 0.12 -4.24
CA ASP A 361 -23.16 -0.77 -4.77
C ASP A 361 -21.83 -0.05 -5.07
N GLU A 362 -21.85 1.23 -5.47
CA GLU A 362 -20.64 2.00 -5.71
C GLU A 362 -19.92 2.32 -4.40
N VAL A 363 -20.66 2.69 -3.36
CA VAL A 363 -20.10 2.90 -2.02
C VAL A 363 -19.52 1.60 -1.48
N LYS A 364 -20.22 0.46 -1.67
CA LYS A 364 -19.73 -0.86 -1.25
C LYS A 364 -18.45 -1.25 -1.99
N LEU A 365 -18.40 -1.04 -3.33
CA LEU A 365 -17.20 -1.25 -4.13
C LEU A 365 -16.01 -0.47 -3.55
N ILE A 366 -16.16 0.86 -3.42
CA ILE A 366 -15.07 1.72 -2.98
C ILE A 366 -14.66 1.41 -1.53
N ALA A 367 -15.62 1.09 -0.67
CA ALA A 367 -15.34 0.67 0.70
C ALA A 367 -14.54 -0.64 0.73
N THR A 368 -14.86 -1.60 -0.14
CA THR A 368 -14.11 -2.87 -0.24
C THR A 368 -12.70 -2.64 -0.78
N LEU A 369 -12.54 -1.75 -1.78
CA LEU A 369 -11.21 -1.32 -2.25
C LEU A 369 -10.40 -0.70 -1.11
N GLY A 370 -11.01 0.17 -0.30
CA GLY A 370 -10.37 0.79 0.86
C GLY A 370 -9.95 -0.23 1.92
N VAL A 371 -10.82 -1.17 2.28
CA VAL A 371 -10.49 -2.25 3.22
C VAL A 371 -9.33 -3.10 2.69
N ALA A 372 -9.41 -3.54 1.43
CA ALA A 372 -8.36 -4.33 0.81
C ALA A 372 -7.03 -3.57 0.76
N HIS A 373 -7.06 -2.26 0.46
CA HIS A 373 -5.89 -1.38 0.44
C HIS A 373 -5.18 -1.33 1.80
N ILE A 374 -5.93 -1.04 2.86
CA ILE A 374 -5.35 -0.94 4.21
C ILE A 374 -4.79 -2.29 4.66
N LEU A 375 -5.57 -3.36 4.51
CA LEU A 375 -5.14 -4.71 4.91
C LEU A 375 -3.93 -5.21 4.11
N SER A 376 -3.85 -4.89 2.81
CA SER A 376 -2.66 -5.18 1.99
C SER A 376 -1.41 -4.56 2.62
N VAL A 377 -1.45 -3.25 2.91
CA VAL A 377 -0.30 -2.53 3.47
C VAL A 377 0.03 -3.01 4.89
N MET A 378 -0.98 -3.36 5.69
CA MET A 378 -0.74 -3.98 7.01
C MET A 378 0.05 -5.29 6.88
N ILE A 379 -0.29 -6.14 5.91
CA ILE A 379 0.40 -7.41 5.67
C ILE A 379 1.80 -7.18 5.09
N TYR A 380 1.97 -6.27 4.14
CA TYR A 380 3.29 -5.91 3.60
C TYR A 380 4.22 -5.40 4.69
N GLY A 381 3.67 -4.60 5.62
CA GLY A 381 4.36 -4.07 6.78
C GLY A 381 4.95 -5.13 7.72
N LEU A 382 4.45 -6.36 7.72
CA LEU A 382 5.02 -7.47 8.52
C LEU A 382 6.39 -7.93 8.01
N SER A 383 6.70 -7.73 6.73
CA SER A 383 7.92 -8.25 6.11
C SER A 383 8.77 -7.18 5.40
N GLN A 384 8.29 -5.93 5.37
CA GLN A 384 8.96 -4.80 4.72
C GLN A 384 8.60 -3.48 5.43
N GLY A 385 9.52 -2.51 5.43
CA GLY A 385 9.22 -1.11 5.75
C GLY A 385 8.49 -0.45 4.59
N PHE A 386 7.20 -0.77 4.38
CA PHE A 386 6.46 -0.32 3.20
C PHE A 386 6.35 1.21 3.13
N LEU A 387 6.10 1.85 4.27
CA LEU A 387 5.99 3.31 4.41
C LEU A 387 7.35 4.03 4.59
N VAL A 388 8.45 3.29 4.64
CA VAL A 388 9.81 3.87 4.63
C VAL A 388 10.18 4.36 3.22
N HIS A 389 9.58 3.79 2.19
CA HIS A 389 9.83 4.13 0.80
C HIS A 389 8.81 5.12 0.25
N ASN A 390 9.26 6.11 -0.53
CA ASN A 390 8.39 7.11 -1.14
C ASN A 390 7.23 6.51 -1.95
N SER A 391 7.49 5.44 -2.71
CA SER A 391 6.46 4.75 -3.48
C SER A 391 5.36 4.16 -2.59
N GLY A 392 5.74 3.50 -1.50
CA GLY A 392 4.80 2.93 -0.54
C GLY A 392 4.01 4.01 0.21
N THR A 393 4.69 5.05 0.70
CA THR A 393 4.05 6.18 1.38
C THR A 393 3.03 6.87 0.48
N ILE A 394 3.41 7.22 -0.76
CA ILE A 394 2.50 7.88 -1.69
C ILE A 394 1.34 6.95 -2.04
N PHE A 395 1.61 5.70 -2.40
CA PHE A 395 0.57 4.73 -2.72
C PHE A 395 -0.44 4.58 -1.58
N TYR A 396 0.05 4.48 -0.34
CA TYR A 396 -0.81 4.30 0.83
C TYR A 396 -1.67 5.54 1.12
N PHE A 397 -1.03 6.66 1.41
CA PHE A 397 -1.72 7.85 1.88
C PHE A 397 -2.59 8.49 0.79
N PHE A 398 -2.12 8.50 -0.45
CA PHE A 398 -2.89 9.03 -1.57
C PHE A 398 -4.13 8.19 -1.86
N LEU A 399 -4.02 6.86 -2.00
CA LEU A 399 -5.19 6.03 -2.29
C LEU A 399 -6.18 5.99 -1.14
N THR A 400 -5.72 6.06 0.11
CA THR A 400 -6.60 6.16 1.27
C THR A 400 -7.54 7.37 1.15
N ILE A 401 -7.02 8.56 0.84
CA ILE A 401 -7.86 9.76 0.67
C ILE A 401 -8.70 9.73 -0.62
N VAL A 402 -8.18 9.14 -1.70
CA VAL A 402 -8.91 8.96 -2.96
C VAL A 402 -10.17 8.11 -2.73
N PHE A 403 -10.02 6.93 -2.14
CA PHE A 403 -11.15 6.04 -1.87
C PHE A 403 -12.11 6.63 -0.83
N TYR A 404 -11.58 7.24 0.24
CA TYR A 404 -12.44 7.82 1.26
C TYR A 404 -13.24 9.02 0.75
N ALA A 405 -12.62 9.93 0.00
CA ALA A 405 -13.31 11.07 -0.57
C ALA A 405 -14.38 10.65 -1.59
N ALA A 406 -14.11 9.63 -2.41
CA ALA A 406 -15.08 9.07 -3.33
C ALA A 406 -16.34 8.57 -2.60
N ILE A 407 -16.20 7.86 -1.47
CA ILE A 407 -17.36 7.46 -0.63
C ILE A 407 -18.14 8.67 -0.10
N ARG A 408 -17.41 9.69 0.40
CA ARG A 408 -18.04 10.88 1.02
C ARG A 408 -18.93 11.67 0.06
N THR A 409 -18.62 11.63 -1.22
CA THR A 409 -19.37 12.37 -2.24
C THR A 409 -20.63 11.61 -2.66
N HIS A 410 -20.61 10.30 -2.73
CA HIS A 410 -21.83 9.51 -2.96
C HIS A 410 -22.88 9.68 -1.86
N GLN A 411 -22.47 9.93 -0.62
CA GLN A 411 -23.38 10.15 0.51
C GLN A 411 -24.00 11.55 0.58
N LYS A 412 -23.46 12.53 -0.14
CA LYS A 412 -24.06 13.86 -0.25
C LYS A 412 -25.12 13.93 -1.35
N ALA A 413 -25.17 12.93 -2.22
CA ALA A 413 -26.12 12.83 -3.32
C ALA A 413 -27.40 12.05 -2.94
N GLU A 414 -27.40 11.36 -1.78
CA GLU A 414 -28.56 10.78 -1.10
C GLU A 414 -29.13 11.81 -0.09
#